data_0d8109d0c0e9439284eb2fbaf52f1310
#
_entry.id   0d8109d0c0e9439284eb2fbaf52f1310
#
_cell.length_a   1.000
_cell.length_b   1.000
_cell.length_c   1.000
_cell.angle_alpha   90.00
_cell.angle_beta   90.00
_cell.angle_gamma   90.00
#
_symmetry.space_group_name_H-M   'P 1'
#
loop_
_entity.id
_entity.type
_entity.pdbx_description
1 polymer ?
#
loop_
_entity_poly.entity_id
_entity_poly.type
_entity_poly.pdbx_seq_one_letter_code
_entity_poly.pdbx_strand_id
1 'polypeptide(L)'
;MNPDEILSWLRAEEEDDLERLWEVADETRRRYVGDEVHLRGLIEVSNYCVRQCAYCGISACAPKVERYRMSQEDILECADKALEYGFGTVVLQAGEDPGITGHEMADTLRKIKDRTGLAITLSLGERSEADLRAWREAGANRYLLRFETTDPDLYRRIHPSLPGGVSDRIEQLMRMRDLGFEIGTGVMVGIPGQTWATLANDIWTFRDYDMDMIGIGPYIPSPGTPLDGPLGEMLQVEAGTEQVPNDPLTTLKAVALTRLVCPETNIPSTTALATLDPGSGRANGLLRGANVIMPNLTQPKYRVLYQIYPGKAGLHETADITTAKIRAQIEALGRTIGVGPGTSPRLAHRQED
;
A
#
# COMPACT_ATOMS: atom_id res chain seq x y z
N MET A 1 0.61 6.78 22.82
CA MET A 1 1.17 7.86 21.96
C MET A 1 0.00 8.66 21.43
N ASN A 2 0.07 9.99 21.45
CA ASN A 2 -0.95 10.91 20.93
C ASN A 2 -0.40 11.69 19.70
N PRO A 3 -1.18 12.51 18.98
CA PRO A 3 -0.71 13.24 17.80
C PRO A 3 0.48 14.17 18.05
N ASP A 4 0.55 14.84 19.20
CA ASP A 4 1.66 15.75 19.54
C ASP A 4 2.96 14.97 19.78
N GLU A 5 2.89 13.81 20.41
CA GLU A 5 4.04 12.91 20.58
C GLU A 5 4.52 12.38 19.23
N ILE A 6 3.59 11.99 18.32
CA ILE A 6 3.93 11.55 16.96
C ILE A 6 4.63 12.69 16.22
N LEU A 7 4.10 13.91 16.29
CA LEU A 7 4.67 15.10 15.67
C LEU A 7 6.10 15.35 16.17
N SER A 8 6.32 15.25 17.49
CA SER A 8 7.66 15.41 18.08
C SER A 8 8.66 14.41 17.52
N TRP A 9 8.28 13.13 17.43
CA TRP A 9 9.13 12.07 16.86
C TRP A 9 9.36 12.24 15.35
N LEU A 10 8.38 12.68 14.60
CA LEU A 10 8.55 12.96 13.17
C LEU A 10 9.62 14.04 12.92
N ARG A 11 9.73 15.00 13.81
CA ARG A 11 10.72 16.10 13.75
C ARG A 11 12.07 15.77 14.40
N ALA A 12 12.19 14.64 15.08
CA ALA A 12 13.46 14.25 15.70
C ALA A 12 14.56 14.04 14.64
N GLU A 13 15.73 14.63 14.87
CA GLU A 13 16.89 14.56 13.96
C GLU A 13 18.13 14.00 14.65
N GLU A 14 18.15 13.98 15.99
CA GLU A 14 19.27 13.47 16.76
C GLU A 14 19.42 11.95 16.59
N GLU A 15 20.64 11.48 16.38
CA GLU A 15 20.94 10.09 16.08
C GLU A 15 20.48 9.14 17.20
N ASP A 16 20.71 9.51 18.46
CA ASP A 16 20.29 8.72 19.64
C ASP A 16 18.76 8.56 19.69
N ASP A 17 18.00 9.61 19.34
CA ASP A 17 16.53 9.54 19.29
C ASP A 17 16.07 8.62 18.17
N LEU A 18 16.71 8.70 17.01
CA LEU A 18 16.39 7.83 15.86
C LEU A 18 16.70 6.36 16.17
N GLU A 19 17.86 6.07 16.73
CA GLU A 19 18.20 4.70 17.13
C GLU A 19 17.19 4.14 18.12
N ARG A 20 16.82 4.92 19.13
CA ARG A 20 15.78 4.54 20.10
C ARG A 20 14.43 4.29 19.42
N LEU A 21 14.03 5.12 18.47
CA LEU A 21 12.78 4.91 17.72
C LEU A 21 12.81 3.58 16.95
N TRP A 22 13.94 3.27 16.30
CA TRP A 22 14.10 2.03 15.54
C TRP A 22 14.05 0.79 16.43
N GLU A 23 14.75 0.82 17.55
CA GLU A 23 14.78 -0.28 18.54
C GLU A 23 13.39 -0.58 19.08
N VAL A 24 12.66 0.45 19.55
CA VAL A 24 11.32 0.28 20.12
C VAL A 24 10.31 -0.17 19.07
N ALA A 25 10.43 0.32 17.82
CA ALA A 25 9.55 -0.10 16.72
C ALA A 25 9.79 -1.58 16.34
N ASP A 26 11.06 -2.03 16.26
CA ASP A 26 11.38 -3.43 15.97
C ASP A 26 10.99 -4.37 17.12
N GLU A 27 11.20 -3.97 18.38
CA GLU A 27 10.74 -4.72 19.54
C GLU A 27 9.21 -4.86 19.55
N THR A 28 8.49 -3.77 19.27
CA THR A 28 7.02 -3.79 19.15
C THR A 28 6.59 -4.73 18.03
N ARG A 29 7.20 -4.64 16.85
CA ARG A 29 6.94 -5.57 15.75
C ARG A 29 7.14 -7.02 16.19
N ARG A 30 8.30 -7.32 16.81
CA ARG A 30 8.63 -8.69 17.24
C ARG A 30 7.61 -9.22 18.23
N ARG A 31 7.20 -8.40 19.17
CA ARG A 31 6.24 -8.76 20.21
C ARG A 31 4.84 -9.06 19.66
N TYR A 32 4.35 -8.28 18.70
CA TYR A 32 2.94 -8.31 18.27
C TYR A 32 2.70 -9.06 16.97
N VAL A 33 3.65 -9.07 16.05
CA VAL A 33 3.51 -9.74 14.74
C VAL A 33 4.62 -10.76 14.45
N GLY A 34 5.53 -10.99 15.40
CA GLY A 34 6.60 -11.99 15.29
C GLY A 34 7.70 -11.64 14.31
N ASP A 35 8.58 -12.62 14.04
CA ASP A 35 9.74 -12.48 13.15
C ASP A 35 9.45 -12.86 11.69
N GLU A 36 8.25 -13.33 11.41
CA GLU A 36 7.84 -13.68 10.05
C GLU A 36 7.67 -12.44 9.17
N VAL A 37 8.11 -12.57 7.92
CA VAL A 37 7.83 -11.62 6.84
C VAL A 37 6.90 -12.28 5.84
N HIS A 38 5.67 -11.82 5.74
CA HIS A 38 4.69 -12.38 4.81
C HIS A 38 4.90 -11.86 3.38
N LEU A 39 5.03 -12.78 2.44
CA LEU A 39 5.15 -12.48 1.02
C LEU A 39 3.76 -12.53 0.37
N ARG A 40 3.35 -11.41 -0.25
CA ARG A 40 2.07 -11.29 -0.95
C ARG A 40 2.32 -11.01 -2.42
N GLY A 41 1.94 -11.92 -3.30
CA GLY A 41 2.16 -11.81 -4.74
C GLY A 41 1.34 -10.70 -5.36
N LEU A 42 1.96 -9.62 -5.82
CA LEU A 42 1.29 -8.49 -6.46
C LEU A 42 1.03 -8.79 -7.94
N ILE A 43 -0.22 -8.65 -8.37
CA ILE A 43 -0.68 -8.81 -9.76
C ILE A 43 -1.38 -7.52 -10.18
N GLU A 44 -0.79 -6.77 -11.10
CA GLU A 44 -1.30 -5.49 -11.61
C GLU A 44 -2.23 -5.76 -12.80
N VAL A 45 -3.51 -5.99 -12.51
CA VAL A 45 -4.48 -6.56 -13.47
C VAL A 45 -4.96 -5.59 -14.55
N SER A 46 -4.90 -4.27 -14.29
CA SER A 46 -5.24 -3.23 -15.27
C SER A 46 -4.61 -1.89 -14.90
N ASN A 47 -4.18 -1.13 -15.90
CA ASN A 47 -3.74 0.25 -15.73
C ASN A 47 -4.76 1.30 -16.24
N TYR A 48 -5.96 0.88 -16.63
CA TYR A 48 -7.06 1.83 -16.85
C TYR A 48 -7.46 2.48 -15.52
N CYS A 49 -7.71 3.78 -15.54
CA CYS A 49 -8.18 4.51 -14.39
C CYS A 49 -9.05 5.69 -14.83
N VAL A 50 -10.20 5.87 -14.17
CA VAL A 50 -11.10 7.03 -14.42
C VAL A 50 -10.76 8.20 -13.50
N ARG A 51 -9.96 7.99 -12.43
CA ARG A 51 -9.60 9.05 -11.48
C ARG A 51 -8.56 10.00 -12.05
N GLN A 52 -8.65 11.25 -11.61
CA GLN A 52 -7.75 12.34 -12.00
C GLN A 52 -6.75 12.66 -10.88
N CYS A 53 -6.25 11.64 -10.19
CA CYS A 53 -5.30 11.84 -9.10
C CYS A 53 -4.06 12.59 -9.60
N ALA A 54 -3.73 13.69 -8.94
CA ALA A 54 -2.70 14.63 -9.36
C ALA A 54 -1.26 14.08 -9.25
N TYR A 55 -1.08 12.90 -8.64
CA TYR A 55 0.21 12.27 -8.34
C TYR A 55 0.49 10.99 -9.15
N CYS A 56 -0.49 10.45 -9.86
CA CYS A 56 -0.42 9.06 -10.33
C CYS A 56 -0.17 8.99 -11.83
N GLY A 57 0.90 8.30 -12.24
CA GLY A 57 1.30 8.13 -13.64
C GLY A 57 0.35 7.30 -14.49
N ILE A 58 -0.66 6.63 -13.90
CA ILE A 58 -1.73 5.93 -14.64
C ILE A 58 -3.09 6.60 -14.51
N SER A 59 -3.17 7.78 -13.89
CA SER A 59 -4.43 8.53 -13.77
C SER A 59 -5.03 8.86 -15.14
N ALA A 60 -6.30 9.27 -15.18
CA ALA A 60 -6.95 9.73 -16.41
C ALA A 60 -6.26 10.98 -17.00
N CYS A 61 -5.58 11.77 -16.17
CA CYS A 61 -4.81 12.94 -16.57
C CYS A 61 -3.38 12.61 -17.04
N ALA A 62 -2.91 11.38 -16.85
CA ALA A 62 -1.55 11.00 -17.22
C ALA A 62 -1.35 11.04 -18.73
N PRO A 63 -0.25 11.64 -19.23
CA PRO A 63 0.00 11.74 -20.66
C PRO A 63 0.27 10.35 -21.25
N LYS A 64 -0.33 10.08 -22.40
CA LYS A 64 -0.05 8.96 -23.34
C LYS A 64 0.42 7.65 -22.71
N VAL A 65 -0.38 7.06 -21.81
CA VAL A 65 -0.13 5.75 -21.24
C VAL A 65 -0.77 4.68 -22.14
N GLU A 66 0.01 3.72 -22.59
CA GLU A 66 -0.53 2.52 -23.22
C GLU A 66 -1.34 1.73 -22.17
N ARG A 67 -2.64 1.54 -22.46
CA ARG A 67 -3.58 0.92 -21.51
C ARG A 67 -3.74 -0.57 -21.79
N TYR A 68 -3.85 -1.35 -20.70
CA TYR A 68 -4.10 -2.78 -20.76
C TYR A 68 -5.08 -3.25 -19.71
N ARG A 69 -5.71 -4.38 -19.96
CA ARG A 69 -6.37 -5.28 -18.99
C ARG A 69 -5.80 -6.66 -19.21
N MET A 70 -5.40 -7.33 -18.14
CA MET A 70 -4.99 -8.73 -18.21
C MET A 70 -6.19 -9.61 -18.53
N SER A 71 -5.97 -10.66 -19.30
CA SER A 71 -6.97 -11.71 -19.44
C SER A 71 -7.13 -12.47 -18.12
N GLN A 72 -8.27 -13.13 -17.93
CA GLN A 72 -8.48 -13.96 -16.74
C GLN A 72 -7.40 -15.04 -16.62
N GLU A 73 -6.99 -15.67 -17.74
CA GLU A 73 -5.97 -16.72 -17.73
C GLU A 73 -4.61 -16.16 -17.31
N ASP A 74 -4.18 -14.99 -17.82
CA ASP A 74 -2.94 -14.35 -17.37
C ASP A 74 -2.96 -14.08 -15.85
N ILE A 75 -4.12 -13.70 -15.27
CA ILE A 75 -4.27 -13.49 -13.82
C ILE A 75 -4.12 -14.81 -13.06
N LEU A 76 -4.75 -15.87 -13.56
CA LEU A 76 -4.70 -17.21 -12.96
C LEU A 76 -3.28 -17.78 -13.00
N GLU A 77 -2.55 -17.63 -14.11
CA GLU A 77 -1.15 -18.03 -14.22
C GLU A 77 -0.26 -17.32 -13.18
N CYS A 78 -0.51 -16.02 -12.92
CA CYS A 78 0.22 -15.30 -11.88
C CYS A 78 -0.14 -15.80 -10.47
N ALA A 79 -1.40 -16.22 -10.24
CA ALA A 79 -1.82 -16.80 -8.98
C ALA A 79 -1.21 -18.19 -8.74
N ASP A 80 -1.12 -19.04 -9.80
CA ASP A 80 -0.43 -20.32 -9.75
C ASP A 80 1.06 -20.14 -9.38
N LYS A 81 1.72 -19.14 -9.96
CA LYS A 81 3.11 -18.80 -9.60
C LYS A 81 3.25 -18.35 -8.14
N ALA A 82 2.27 -17.62 -7.60
CA ALA A 82 2.29 -17.26 -6.18
C ALA A 82 2.28 -18.52 -5.31
N LEU A 83 1.48 -19.52 -5.66
CA LEU A 83 1.44 -20.81 -4.97
C LEU A 83 2.77 -21.57 -5.10
N GLU A 84 3.34 -21.63 -6.32
CA GLU A 84 4.65 -22.26 -6.57
C GLU A 84 5.77 -21.64 -5.72
N TYR A 85 5.75 -20.30 -5.54
CA TYR A 85 6.69 -19.60 -4.66
C TYR A 85 6.37 -19.76 -3.17
N GLY A 86 5.31 -20.46 -2.78
CA GLY A 86 4.89 -20.64 -1.40
C GLY A 86 4.36 -19.36 -0.74
N PHE A 87 3.82 -18.43 -1.54
CA PHE A 87 3.15 -17.26 -0.98
C PHE A 87 1.77 -17.65 -0.44
N GLY A 88 1.35 -17.03 0.66
CA GLY A 88 0.03 -17.30 1.25
C GLY A 88 -1.07 -16.39 0.74
N THR A 89 -0.72 -15.34 -0.03
CA THR A 89 -1.66 -14.30 -0.48
C THR A 89 -1.29 -13.78 -1.86
N VAL A 90 -2.31 -13.48 -2.68
CA VAL A 90 -2.18 -12.62 -3.88
C VAL A 90 -2.89 -11.29 -3.65
N VAL A 91 -2.35 -10.25 -4.28
CA VAL A 91 -2.91 -8.89 -4.29
C VAL A 91 -3.27 -8.53 -5.74
N LEU A 92 -4.54 -8.39 -6.04
CA LEU A 92 -5.01 -7.92 -7.35
C LEU A 92 -5.14 -6.40 -7.30
N GLN A 93 -4.30 -5.71 -8.05
CA GLN A 93 -4.24 -4.24 -8.08
C GLN A 93 -4.57 -3.70 -9.46
N ALA A 94 -5.34 -2.63 -9.51
CA ALA A 94 -5.62 -1.89 -10.73
C ALA A 94 -5.73 -0.38 -10.46
N GLY A 95 -5.78 0.41 -11.52
CA GLY A 95 -6.46 1.69 -11.46
C GLY A 95 -7.95 1.49 -11.17
N GLU A 96 -8.67 2.59 -10.93
CA GLU A 96 -10.14 2.51 -10.80
C GLU A 96 -10.73 2.34 -12.21
N ASP A 97 -10.90 1.08 -12.59
CA ASP A 97 -11.25 0.66 -13.94
C ASP A 97 -12.69 0.13 -14.00
N PRO A 98 -13.64 0.88 -14.57
CA PRO A 98 -15.03 0.44 -14.72
C PRO A 98 -15.19 -0.72 -15.72
N GLY A 99 -14.17 -1.00 -16.54
CA GLY A 99 -14.16 -2.15 -17.44
C GLY A 99 -13.91 -3.49 -16.74
N ILE A 100 -13.53 -3.47 -15.46
CA ILE A 100 -13.51 -4.67 -14.61
C ILE A 100 -14.88 -4.77 -13.95
N THR A 101 -15.75 -5.61 -14.49
CA THR A 101 -17.12 -5.79 -13.97
C THR A 101 -17.14 -6.58 -12.66
N GLY A 102 -18.17 -6.34 -11.83
CA GLY A 102 -18.35 -7.08 -10.58
C GLY A 102 -18.44 -8.60 -10.82
N HIS A 103 -19.14 -9.03 -11.87
CA HIS A 103 -19.34 -10.43 -12.21
C HIS A 103 -18.06 -11.13 -12.69
N GLU A 104 -17.33 -10.52 -13.63
CA GLU A 104 -16.10 -11.11 -14.19
C GLU A 104 -15.01 -11.23 -13.11
N MET A 105 -14.89 -10.22 -12.25
CA MET A 105 -13.94 -10.29 -11.14
C MET A 105 -14.36 -11.36 -10.13
N ALA A 106 -15.64 -11.47 -9.77
CA ALA A 106 -16.13 -12.52 -8.88
C ALA A 106 -15.85 -13.94 -9.43
N ASP A 107 -16.00 -14.15 -10.73
CA ASP A 107 -15.65 -15.41 -11.39
C ASP A 107 -14.14 -15.70 -11.30
N THR A 108 -13.31 -14.69 -11.56
CA THR A 108 -11.85 -14.78 -11.42
C THR A 108 -11.43 -15.14 -10.00
N LEU A 109 -12.05 -14.51 -8.98
CA LEU A 109 -11.75 -14.78 -7.57
C LEU A 109 -12.09 -16.22 -7.18
N ARG A 110 -13.25 -16.74 -7.60
CA ARG A 110 -13.62 -18.15 -7.35
C ARG A 110 -12.59 -19.10 -7.98
N LYS A 111 -12.19 -18.86 -9.23
CA LYS A 111 -11.18 -19.68 -9.93
C LYS A 111 -9.81 -19.64 -9.22
N ILE A 112 -9.38 -18.48 -8.72
CA ILE A 112 -8.15 -18.40 -7.91
C ILE A 112 -8.29 -19.24 -6.64
N LYS A 113 -9.43 -19.11 -5.94
CA LYS A 113 -9.69 -19.90 -4.71
C LYS A 113 -9.68 -21.40 -4.97
N ASP A 114 -10.38 -21.84 -6.02
CA ASP A 114 -10.50 -23.26 -6.37
C ASP A 114 -9.15 -23.85 -6.80
N ARG A 115 -8.31 -23.10 -7.54
CA ARG A 115 -7.00 -23.57 -8.04
C ARG A 115 -5.91 -23.55 -6.96
N THR A 116 -5.93 -22.56 -6.08
CA THR A 116 -4.76 -22.26 -5.24
C THR A 116 -5.04 -22.23 -3.74
N GLY A 117 -6.27 -21.98 -3.32
CA GLY A 117 -6.64 -21.75 -1.93
C GLY A 117 -6.06 -20.45 -1.30
N LEU A 118 -5.28 -19.66 -2.05
CA LEU A 118 -4.61 -18.45 -1.56
C LEU A 118 -5.60 -17.43 -0.98
N ALA A 119 -5.15 -16.67 0.00
CA ALA A 119 -5.87 -15.47 0.42
C ALA A 119 -5.79 -14.40 -0.67
N ILE A 120 -6.87 -13.64 -0.85
CA ILE A 120 -6.96 -12.63 -1.90
C ILE A 120 -7.16 -11.25 -1.28
N THR A 121 -6.28 -10.32 -1.62
CA THR A 121 -6.41 -8.89 -1.33
C THR A 121 -6.79 -8.16 -2.62
N LEU A 122 -7.80 -7.29 -2.57
CA LEU A 122 -8.18 -6.44 -3.69
C LEU A 122 -7.71 -5.00 -3.46
N SER A 123 -7.23 -4.35 -4.51
CA SER A 123 -6.88 -2.92 -4.55
C SER A 123 -7.31 -2.36 -5.91
N LEU A 124 -8.62 -2.20 -6.08
CA LEU A 124 -9.28 -1.94 -7.37
C LEU A 124 -10.01 -0.58 -7.41
N GLY A 125 -9.64 0.35 -6.51
CA GLY A 125 -10.28 1.66 -6.38
C GLY A 125 -11.61 1.60 -5.62
N GLU A 126 -12.42 2.62 -5.80
CA GLU A 126 -13.74 2.73 -5.18
C GLU A 126 -14.75 1.92 -5.99
N ARG A 127 -15.59 1.15 -5.29
CA ARG A 127 -16.53 0.20 -5.91
C ARG A 127 -17.91 0.29 -5.28
N SER A 128 -18.90 -0.14 -6.04
CA SER A 128 -20.26 -0.25 -5.53
C SER A 128 -20.34 -1.30 -4.40
N GLU A 129 -21.27 -1.12 -3.47
CA GLU A 129 -21.51 -2.13 -2.42
C GLU A 129 -21.88 -3.48 -3.03
N ALA A 130 -22.59 -3.51 -4.14
CA ALA A 130 -22.95 -4.74 -4.85
C ALA A 130 -21.70 -5.49 -5.35
N ASP A 131 -20.72 -4.78 -5.93
CA ASP A 131 -19.45 -5.39 -6.36
C ASP A 131 -18.67 -5.92 -5.15
N LEU A 132 -18.54 -5.12 -4.09
CA LEU A 132 -17.83 -5.50 -2.87
C LEU A 132 -18.43 -6.75 -2.24
N ARG A 133 -19.75 -6.81 -2.12
CA ARG A 133 -20.47 -7.99 -1.60
C ARG A 133 -20.23 -9.23 -2.46
N ALA A 134 -20.38 -9.11 -3.77
CA ALA A 134 -20.13 -10.21 -4.70
C ALA A 134 -18.69 -10.72 -4.64
N TRP A 135 -17.71 -9.81 -4.48
CA TRP A 135 -16.30 -10.20 -4.37
C TRP A 135 -15.98 -10.83 -3.02
N ARG A 136 -16.60 -10.35 -1.94
CA ARG A 136 -16.46 -11.00 -0.62
C ARG A 136 -17.01 -12.41 -0.62
N GLU A 137 -18.19 -12.62 -1.20
CA GLU A 137 -18.83 -13.93 -1.37
C GLU A 137 -18.02 -14.85 -2.30
N ALA A 138 -17.33 -14.30 -3.30
CA ALA A 138 -16.43 -15.02 -4.19
C ALA A 138 -15.09 -15.41 -3.55
N GLY A 139 -14.84 -15.02 -2.28
CA GLY A 139 -13.69 -15.45 -1.51
C GLY A 139 -12.59 -14.40 -1.34
N ALA A 140 -12.80 -13.13 -1.72
CA ALA A 140 -11.86 -12.06 -1.37
C ALA A 140 -11.80 -11.89 0.15
N ASN A 141 -10.59 -11.84 0.68
CA ASN A 141 -10.35 -11.75 2.12
C ASN A 141 -10.16 -10.31 2.58
N ARG A 142 -9.45 -9.49 1.76
CA ARG A 142 -8.98 -8.16 2.13
C ARG A 142 -9.27 -7.15 1.05
N TYR A 143 -9.45 -5.89 1.47
CA TYR A 143 -9.52 -4.76 0.54
C TYR A 143 -8.57 -3.66 0.95
N LEU A 144 -7.75 -3.15 0.03
CA LEU A 144 -6.83 -2.05 0.22
C LEU A 144 -7.32 -0.83 -0.55
N LEU A 145 -7.65 0.24 0.18
CA LEU A 145 -8.06 1.54 -0.37
C LEU A 145 -7.34 2.66 0.38
N ARG A 146 -6.34 3.28 -0.26
CA ARG A 146 -5.53 4.30 0.40
C ARG A 146 -6.27 5.62 0.45
N PHE A 147 -6.33 6.26 1.62
CA PHE A 147 -6.90 7.62 1.75
C PHE A 147 -5.86 8.73 1.49
N GLU A 148 -4.59 8.41 1.41
CA GLU A 148 -3.42 9.24 1.07
C GLU A 148 -3.10 10.37 2.04
N THR A 149 -4.08 11.06 2.58
CA THR A 149 -3.99 12.07 3.66
C THR A 149 -5.36 12.31 4.28
N THR A 150 -5.38 12.66 5.56
CA THR A 150 -6.60 13.05 6.30
C THR A 150 -6.92 14.54 6.20
N ASP A 151 -6.01 15.34 5.62
CA ASP A 151 -6.28 16.74 5.35
C ASP A 151 -7.31 16.85 4.20
N PRO A 152 -8.54 17.33 4.44
CA PRO A 152 -9.60 17.32 3.44
C PRO A 152 -9.36 18.31 2.30
N ASP A 153 -8.61 19.39 2.55
CA ASP A 153 -8.30 20.39 1.54
C ASP A 153 -7.21 19.87 0.62
N LEU A 154 -6.14 19.32 1.18
CA LEU A 154 -5.07 18.67 0.42
C LEU A 154 -5.64 17.47 -0.37
N TYR A 155 -6.44 16.62 0.27
CA TYR A 155 -7.06 15.46 -0.38
C TYR A 155 -7.86 15.85 -1.62
N ARG A 156 -8.75 16.87 -1.54
CA ARG A 156 -9.54 17.34 -2.68
C ARG A 156 -8.70 17.88 -3.83
N ARG A 157 -7.55 18.46 -3.53
CA ARG A 157 -6.62 19.00 -4.55
C ARG A 157 -5.83 17.92 -5.25
N ILE A 158 -5.42 16.87 -4.54
CA ILE A 158 -4.61 15.77 -5.10
C ILE A 158 -5.44 14.61 -5.62
N HIS A 159 -6.68 14.46 -5.14
CA HIS A 159 -7.60 13.37 -5.50
C HIS A 159 -9.02 13.91 -5.78
N PRO A 160 -9.23 14.61 -6.89
CA PRO A 160 -10.53 15.16 -7.23
C PRO A 160 -11.62 14.08 -7.28
N SER A 161 -12.80 14.41 -6.76
CA SER A 161 -13.99 13.55 -6.86
C SER A 161 -14.43 13.41 -8.32
N LEU A 162 -15.01 12.26 -8.65
CA LEU A 162 -15.67 12.09 -9.94
C LEU A 162 -16.96 12.93 -10.01
N PRO A 163 -17.40 13.34 -11.19
CA PRO A 163 -18.66 14.07 -11.37
C PRO A 163 -19.84 13.31 -10.73
N GLY A 164 -20.60 14.00 -9.90
CA GLY A 164 -21.80 13.43 -9.26
C GLY A 164 -21.55 12.62 -7.98
N GLY A 165 -20.33 12.55 -7.48
CA GLY A 165 -20.02 11.84 -6.23
C GLY A 165 -18.97 12.55 -5.38
N VAL A 166 -19.02 12.33 -4.08
CA VAL A 166 -17.95 12.70 -3.14
C VAL A 166 -17.16 11.44 -2.81
N SER A 167 -15.85 11.51 -2.93
CA SER A 167 -14.96 10.42 -2.55
C SER A 167 -14.65 10.52 -1.06
N ASP A 168 -15.25 9.66 -0.25
CA ASP A 168 -14.90 9.45 1.16
C ASP A 168 -14.38 8.02 1.34
N ARG A 169 -13.07 7.88 1.30
CA ARG A 169 -12.42 6.57 1.36
C ARG A 169 -12.43 5.97 2.75
N ILE A 170 -12.50 6.78 3.79
CA ILE A 170 -12.62 6.30 5.18
C ILE A 170 -14.01 5.68 5.36
N GLU A 171 -15.07 6.37 4.94
CA GLU A 171 -16.41 5.81 4.98
C GLU A 171 -16.53 4.51 4.19
N GLN A 172 -15.92 4.45 3.01
CA GLN A 172 -15.90 3.22 2.21
C GLN A 172 -15.14 2.08 2.88
N LEU A 173 -14.02 2.35 3.54
CA LEU A 173 -13.28 1.35 4.32
C LEU A 173 -14.15 0.79 5.46
N MET A 174 -14.91 1.62 6.16
CA MET A 174 -15.82 1.15 7.20
C MET A 174 -16.91 0.23 6.63
N ARG A 175 -17.53 0.60 5.51
CA ARG A 175 -18.48 -0.27 4.79
C ARG A 175 -17.86 -1.61 4.36
N MET A 176 -16.60 -1.60 3.89
CA MET A 176 -15.88 -2.84 3.56
C MET A 176 -15.67 -3.73 4.78
N ARG A 177 -15.36 -3.15 5.94
CA ARG A 177 -15.28 -3.88 7.21
C ARG A 177 -16.62 -4.53 7.56
N ASP A 178 -17.73 -3.78 7.45
CA ASP A 178 -19.08 -4.30 7.73
C ASP A 178 -19.47 -5.46 6.80
N LEU A 179 -18.91 -5.48 5.60
CA LEU A 179 -19.03 -6.60 4.66
C LEU A 179 -18.09 -7.79 5.00
N GLY A 180 -17.29 -7.69 6.05
CA GLY A 180 -16.39 -8.74 6.53
C GLY A 180 -15.02 -8.79 5.86
N PHE A 181 -14.58 -7.73 5.18
CA PHE A 181 -13.20 -7.62 4.73
C PHE A 181 -12.24 -7.27 5.88
N GLU A 182 -11.06 -7.84 5.86
CA GLU A 182 -9.88 -7.27 6.49
C GLU A 182 -9.49 -6.01 5.68
N ILE A 183 -9.51 -4.83 6.33
CA ILE A 183 -9.37 -3.56 5.62
C ILE A 183 -7.95 -3.01 5.67
N GLY A 184 -7.51 -2.47 4.56
CA GLY A 184 -6.21 -1.83 4.43
C GLY A 184 -6.29 -0.44 3.84
N THR A 185 -5.40 0.42 4.30
CA THR A 185 -5.26 1.78 3.81
C THR A 185 -3.80 2.20 3.71
N GLY A 186 -3.54 3.48 3.54
CA GLY A 186 -2.19 4.03 3.52
C GLY A 186 -2.15 5.49 3.14
N VAL A 187 -0.98 6.07 3.36
CA VAL A 187 -0.67 7.46 3.03
C VAL A 187 0.63 7.56 2.26
N MET A 188 0.79 8.65 1.53
CA MET A 188 2.08 9.05 0.97
C MET A 188 2.77 10.04 1.91
N VAL A 189 4.07 9.89 2.06
CA VAL A 189 4.91 10.81 2.86
C VAL A 189 5.55 11.83 1.94
N GLY A 190 5.42 13.10 2.26
CA GLY A 190 6.03 14.18 1.52
C GLY A 190 5.25 14.62 0.28
N ILE A 191 3.93 14.45 0.28
CA ILE A 191 3.07 15.06 -0.76
C ILE A 191 3.26 16.58 -0.69
N PRO A 192 3.45 17.29 -1.83
CA PRO A 192 3.40 18.74 -1.86
C PRO A 192 2.18 19.29 -1.13
N GLY A 193 2.38 20.15 -0.13
CA GLY A 193 1.34 20.67 0.76
C GLY A 193 1.11 19.88 2.05
N GLN A 194 1.74 18.71 2.23
CA GLN A 194 1.63 17.94 3.47
C GLN A 194 2.50 18.57 4.56
N THR A 195 1.89 18.93 5.69
CA THR A 195 2.61 19.45 6.87
C THR A 195 2.95 18.31 7.83
N TRP A 196 3.91 18.57 8.74
CA TRP A 196 4.25 17.63 9.81
C TRP A 196 3.04 17.29 10.69
N ALA A 197 2.18 18.27 10.99
CA ALA A 197 0.96 18.05 11.75
C ALA A 197 -0.03 17.18 10.99
N THR A 198 -0.16 17.37 9.68
CA THR A 198 -1.00 16.52 8.82
C THR A 198 -0.51 15.07 8.86
N LEU A 199 0.80 14.82 8.67
CA LEU A 199 1.35 13.47 8.70
C LEU A 199 1.18 12.81 10.09
N ALA A 200 1.33 13.56 11.18
CA ALA A 200 1.08 13.04 12.53
C ALA A 200 -0.39 12.61 12.70
N ASN A 201 -1.33 13.42 12.20
CA ASN A 201 -2.75 13.09 12.22
C ASN A 201 -3.10 11.90 11.31
N ASP A 202 -2.47 11.79 10.14
CA ASP A 202 -2.58 10.65 9.23
C ASP A 202 -2.23 9.33 9.96
N ILE A 203 -1.10 9.33 10.69
CA ILE A 203 -0.65 8.16 11.47
C ILE A 203 -1.63 7.84 12.61
N TRP A 204 -2.09 8.85 13.34
CA TRP A 204 -3.06 8.68 14.42
C TRP A 204 -4.38 8.10 13.93
N THR A 205 -4.84 8.53 12.77
CA THR A 205 -6.09 8.09 12.14
C THR A 205 -6.11 6.58 11.87
N PHE A 206 -4.98 5.96 11.60
CA PHE A 206 -4.91 4.50 11.44
C PHE A 206 -5.38 3.75 12.68
N ARG A 207 -5.07 4.27 13.86
CA ARG A 207 -5.50 3.70 15.14
C ARG A 207 -6.98 3.96 15.38
N ASP A 208 -7.44 5.19 15.15
CA ASP A 208 -8.84 5.58 15.44
C ASP A 208 -9.83 4.76 14.61
N TYR A 209 -9.44 4.41 13.38
CA TYR A 209 -10.26 3.58 12.49
C TYR A 209 -9.85 2.10 12.50
N ASP A 210 -8.97 1.68 13.38
CA ASP A 210 -8.62 0.27 13.62
C ASP A 210 -8.24 -0.50 12.34
N MET A 211 -7.27 0.01 11.57
CA MET A 211 -6.86 -0.55 10.28
C MET A 211 -6.06 -1.85 10.41
N ASP A 212 -6.35 -2.84 9.57
CA ASP A 212 -5.69 -4.15 9.57
C ASP A 212 -4.39 -4.18 8.77
N MET A 213 -4.29 -3.33 7.75
CA MET A 213 -3.11 -3.18 6.88
C MET A 213 -2.84 -1.70 6.64
N ILE A 214 -1.58 -1.28 6.74
CA ILE A 214 -1.21 0.12 6.55
C ILE A 214 0.01 0.23 5.65
N GLY A 215 -0.18 0.76 4.44
CA GLY A 215 0.89 1.00 3.47
C GLY A 215 1.41 2.43 3.54
N ILE A 216 2.66 2.61 3.96
CA ILE A 216 3.34 3.91 4.01
C ILE A 216 4.47 3.92 2.99
N GLY A 217 4.49 4.90 2.14
CA GLY A 217 5.55 5.07 1.16
C GLY A 217 5.77 6.53 0.82
N PRO A 218 6.98 6.89 0.37
CA PRO A 218 7.26 8.25 -0.05
C PRO A 218 6.45 8.64 -1.30
N TYR A 219 6.09 9.89 -1.41
CA TYR A 219 5.65 10.47 -2.66
C TYR A 219 6.84 10.47 -3.64
N ILE A 220 6.62 9.94 -4.83
CA ILE A 220 7.60 9.99 -5.92
C ILE A 220 6.96 10.78 -7.07
N PRO A 221 7.53 11.92 -7.47
CA PRO A 221 7.00 12.71 -8.58
C PRO A 221 6.88 11.85 -9.86
N SER A 222 5.73 11.95 -10.52
CA SER A 222 5.49 11.27 -11.79
C SER A 222 5.41 12.30 -12.92
N PRO A 223 6.32 12.25 -13.92
CA PRO A 223 6.40 13.23 -14.98
C PRO A 223 5.08 13.47 -15.71
N GLY A 224 4.72 14.75 -15.85
CA GLY A 224 3.51 15.17 -16.53
C GLY A 224 2.22 15.05 -15.71
N THR A 225 2.30 14.69 -14.44
CA THR A 225 1.16 14.80 -13.52
C THR A 225 1.05 16.21 -12.94
N PRO A 226 -0.13 16.66 -12.49
CA PRO A 226 -0.29 18.00 -11.92
C PRO A 226 0.64 18.31 -10.75
N LEU A 227 0.97 17.34 -9.89
CA LEU A 227 1.89 17.54 -8.77
C LEU A 227 3.38 17.59 -9.17
N ASP A 228 3.71 17.16 -10.38
CA ASP A 228 5.05 17.34 -10.97
C ASP A 228 5.18 18.68 -11.72
N GLY A 229 4.32 19.65 -11.39
CA GLY A 229 4.24 20.95 -12.06
C GLY A 229 3.71 22.06 -11.14
N PRO A 230 3.07 23.09 -11.71
CA PRO A 230 2.66 24.30 -10.98
C PRO A 230 1.78 24.03 -9.74
N LEU A 231 0.96 22.98 -9.76
CA LEU A 231 0.17 22.62 -8.58
C LEU A 231 1.05 22.20 -7.42
N GLY A 232 2.06 21.36 -7.68
CA GLY A 232 3.00 20.92 -6.64
C GLY A 232 3.82 22.08 -6.07
N GLU A 233 4.34 22.95 -6.93
CA GLU A 233 5.09 24.16 -6.53
C GLU A 233 4.25 25.08 -5.63
N MET A 234 3.00 25.34 -6.02
CA MET A 234 2.07 26.17 -5.25
C MET A 234 1.78 25.56 -3.88
N LEU A 235 1.51 24.27 -3.81
CA LEU A 235 1.24 23.58 -2.54
C LEU A 235 2.44 23.58 -1.60
N GLN A 236 3.65 23.40 -2.12
CA GLN A 236 4.88 23.48 -1.31
C GLN A 236 5.10 24.89 -0.74
N VAL A 237 4.84 25.92 -1.54
CA VAL A 237 4.91 27.31 -1.06
C VAL A 237 3.90 27.58 0.04
N GLU A 238 2.67 27.06 -0.08
CA GLU A 238 1.63 27.17 0.94
C GLU A 238 2.02 26.45 2.25
N ALA A 239 2.63 25.29 2.18
CA ALA A 239 3.10 24.56 3.37
C ALA A 239 4.33 25.21 4.02
N GLY A 240 5.15 25.92 3.25
CA GLY A 240 6.34 26.63 3.72
C GLY A 240 7.32 25.72 4.47
N THR A 241 7.77 26.14 5.64
CA THR A 241 8.71 25.38 6.50
C THR A 241 8.10 24.14 7.15
N GLU A 242 6.78 23.98 7.11
CA GLU A 242 6.08 22.81 7.62
C GLU A 242 5.99 21.68 6.60
N GLN A 243 6.44 21.88 5.36
CA GLN A 243 6.42 20.86 4.30
C GLN A 243 7.22 19.63 4.73
N VAL A 244 6.55 18.47 4.70
CA VAL A 244 7.17 17.17 4.96
C VAL A 244 8.05 16.76 3.79
N PRO A 245 9.32 16.35 4.01
CA PRO A 245 10.16 15.80 2.95
C PRO A 245 9.65 14.45 2.45
N ASN A 246 9.85 14.19 1.15
CA ASN A 246 9.54 12.88 0.52
C ASN A 246 10.76 11.94 0.47
N ASP A 247 11.56 11.93 1.52
CA ASP A 247 12.79 11.16 1.62
C ASP A 247 12.64 9.81 2.34
N PRO A 248 13.64 8.92 2.25
CA PRO A 248 13.62 7.64 2.93
C PRO A 248 13.57 7.76 4.46
N LEU A 249 14.28 8.69 5.07
CA LEU A 249 14.35 8.83 6.54
C LEU A 249 12.99 9.19 7.12
N THR A 250 12.33 10.20 6.55
CA THR A 250 10.98 10.62 6.98
C THR A 250 9.96 9.49 6.80
N THR A 251 10.06 8.75 5.68
CA THR A 251 9.20 7.59 5.44
C THR A 251 9.44 6.48 6.48
N LEU A 252 10.69 6.21 6.85
CA LEU A 252 11.03 5.21 7.87
C LEU A 252 10.55 5.63 9.27
N LYS A 253 10.65 6.91 9.64
CA LYS A 253 10.03 7.44 10.87
C LYS A 253 8.53 7.17 10.88
N ALA A 254 7.82 7.48 9.78
CA ALA A 254 6.38 7.23 9.68
C ALA A 254 6.03 5.74 9.80
N VAL A 255 6.82 4.83 9.20
CA VAL A 255 6.66 3.38 9.35
C VAL A 255 6.83 2.94 10.81
N ALA A 256 7.89 3.38 11.47
CA ALA A 256 8.18 3.05 12.86
C ALA A 256 7.08 3.57 13.81
N LEU A 257 6.68 4.82 13.67
CA LEU A 257 5.61 5.42 14.47
C LEU A 257 4.26 4.71 14.25
N THR A 258 3.97 4.32 13.01
CA THR A 258 2.77 3.54 12.71
C THR A 258 2.81 2.18 13.42
N ARG A 259 3.96 1.50 13.49
CA ARG A 259 4.10 0.27 14.27
C ARG A 259 3.83 0.49 15.75
N LEU A 260 4.30 1.60 16.32
CA LEU A 260 4.07 1.93 17.73
C LEU A 260 2.60 2.24 18.03
N VAL A 261 1.94 2.93 17.12
CA VAL A 261 0.53 3.34 17.26
C VAL A 261 -0.43 2.17 16.95
N CYS A 262 -0.07 1.30 15.99
CA CYS A 262 -0.84 0.15 15.53
C CYS A 262 -0.02 -1.14 15.62
N PRO A 263 0.20 -1.69 16.83
CA PRO A 263 1.19 -2.75 17.05
C PRO A 263 0.89 -4.07 16.35
N GLU A 264 -0.37 -4.39 16.08
CA GLU A 264 -0.80 -5.68 15.48
C GLU A 264 -1.09 -5.62 13.99
N THR A 265 -0.98 -4.43 13.38
CA THR A 265 -1.31 -4.20 11.98
C THR A 265 -0.24 -4.75 11.04
N ASN A 266 -0.64 -5.25 9.89
CA ASN A 266 0.29 -5.61 8.82
C ASN A 266 0.82 -4.36 8.11
N ILE A 267 2.13 -4.16 8.12
CA ILE A 267 2.80 -2.99 7.51
C ILE A 267 3.78 -3.47 6.44
N PRO A 268 3.57 -3.15 5.16
CA PRO A 268 4.52 -3.50 4.11
C PRO A 268 5.73 -2.57 4.10
N SER A 269 6.92 -3.12 3.86
CA SER A 269 8.04 -2.37 3.31
C SER A 269 7.76 -2.13 1.83
N THR A 270 7.42 -0.88 1.48
CA THR A 270 6.82 -0.58 0.17
C THR A 270 7.83 -0.57 -0.97
N THR A 271 7.34 -0.82 -2.20
CA THR A 271 8.15 -0.69 -3.42
C THR A 271 8.62 0.75 -3.63
N ALA A 272 7.83 1.75 -3.21
CA ALA A 272 8.22 3.16 -3.31
C ALA A 272 9.46 3.46 -2.46
N LEU A 273 9.53 2.95 -1.23
CA LEU A 273 10.72 3.08 -0.38
C LEU A 273 11.94 2.40 -1.03
N ALA A 274 11.76 1.19 -1.57
CA ALA A 274 12.81 0.48 -2.30
C ALA A 274 13.18 1.16 -3.64
N THR A 275 12.35 2.04 -4.17
CA THR A 275 12.65 2.82 -5.37
C THR A 275 13.50 4.05 -5.02
N LEU A 276 13.22 4.74 -3.93
CA LEU A 276 14.04 5.88 -3.47
C LEU A 276 15.38 5.45 -2.87
N ASP A 277 15.40 4.28 -2.20
CA ASP A 277 16.61 3.68 -1.65
C ASP A 277 16.76 2.23 -2.14
N PRO A 278 17.30 2.04 -3.37
CA PRO A 278 17.41 0.71 -3.99
C PRO A 278 18.34 -0.25 -3.23
N GLY A 279 19.29 0.28 -2.45
CA GLY A 279 20.26 -0.53 -1.71
C GLY A 279 19.70 -1.12 -0.43
N SER A 280 19.05 -0.30 0.37
CA SER A 280 18.69 -0.62 1.76
C SER A 280 17.23 -0.38 2.12
N GLY A 281 16.48 0.36 1.32
CA GLY A 281 15.13 0.82 1.67
C GLY A 281 14.20 -0.29 2.12
N ARG A 282 14.20 -1.43 1.42
CA ARG A 282 13.38 -2.59 1.79
C ARG A 282 13.81 -3.19 3.13
N ALA A 283 15.10 -3.40 3.33
CA ALA A 283 15.67 -3.92 4.58
C ALA A 283 15.39 -2.96 5.73
N ASN A 284 15.63 -1.68 5.51
CA ASN A 284 15.37 -0.63 6.50
C ASN A 284 13.91 -0.58 6.94
N GLY A 285 12.96 -0.74 6.01
CA GLY A 285 11.55 -0.84 6.36
C GLY A 285 11.24 -2.03 7.26
N LEU A 286 11.82 -3.21 6.96
CA LEU A 286 11.66 -4.42 7.77
C LEU A 286 12.26 -4.27 9.18
N LEU A 287 13.40 -3.61 9.31
CA LEU A 287 14.08 -3.37 10.60
C LEU A 287 13.38 -2.29 11.44
N ARG A 288 12.48 -1.51 10.85
CA ARG A 288 11.80 -0.39 11.49
C ARG A 288 10.28 -0.56 11.59
N GLY A 289 9.83 -1.81 11.71
CA GLY A 289 8.44 -2.13 12.04
C GLY A 289 7.62 -2.80 10.95
N ALA A 290 8.08 -2.88 9.69
CA ALA A 290 7.37 -3.60 8.64
C ALA A 290 7.48 -5.14 8.80
N ASN A 291 6.46 -5.86 8.33
CA ASN A 291 6.37 -7.33 8.37
C ASN A 291 5.81 -7.97 7.09
N VAL A 292 5.62 -7.18 6.03
CA VAL A 292 5.09 -7.66 4.76
C VAL A 292 5.96 -7.14 3.60
N ILE A 293 6.13 -7.94 2.56
CA ILE A 293 6.67 -7.52 1.26
C ILE A 293 5.72 -8.01 0.16
N MET A 294 5.58 -7.21 -0.89
CA MET A 294 4.74 -7.53 -2.04
C MET A 294 5.59 -7.71 -3.32
N PRO A 295 6.16 -8.93 -3.56
CA PRO A 295 6.84 -9.22 -4.83
C PRO A 295 5.89 -9.10 -6.01
N ASN A 296 6.33 -8.44 -7.09
CA ASN A 296 5.50 -8.27 -8.28
C ASN A 296 5.54 -9.52 -9.16
N LEU A 297 4.39 -10.18 -9.33
CA LEU A 297 4.20 -11.36 -10.16
C LEU A 297 3.61 -11.05 -11.54
N THR A 298 3.23 -9.79 -11.79
CA THR A 298 2.70 -9.37 -13.09
C THR A 298 3.67 -9.74 -14.20
N GLN A 299 3.18 -10.32 -15.28
CA GLN A 299 4.00 -10.67 -16.43
C GLN A 299 4.73 -9.42 -16.98
N PRO A 300 5.99 -9.54 -17.45
CA PRO A 300 6.78 -8.40 -17.89
C PRO A 300 6.10 -7.49 -18.93
N LYS A 301 5.33 -8.08 -19.86
CA LYS A 301 4.59 -7.34 -20.90
C LYS A 301 3.59 -6.32 -20.35
N TYR A 302 3.02 -6.58 -19.16
CA TYR A 302 2.09 -5.68 -18.48
C TYR A 302 2.78 -4.80 -17.44
N ARG A 303 3.76 -5.35 -16.71
CA ARG A 303 4.47 -4.65 -15.64
C ARG A 303 5.10 -3.34 -16.10
N VAL A 304 5.72 -3.33 -17.28
CA VAL A 304 6.34 -2.14 -17.86
C VAL A 304 5.32 -1.02 -18.17
N LEU A 305 4.04 -1.37 -18.32
CA LEU A 305 2.95 -0.44 -18.58
C LEU A 305 2.25 0.05 -17.29
N TYR A 306 2.58 -0.53 -16.12
CA TYR A 306 1.98 -0.13 -14.83
C TYR A 306 2.93 0.77 -14.04
N GLN A 307 3.12 1.98 -14.52
CA GLN A 307 4.02 2.95 -13.89
C GLN A 307 3.24 4.06 -13.20
N ILE A 308 2.85 3.81 -11.94
CA ILE A 308 2.21 4.83 -11.08
C ILE A 308 3.19 5.97 -10.72
N TYR A 309 4.50 5.68 -10.77
CA TYR A 309 5.63 6.60 -10.71
C TYR A 309 6.82 5.99 -11.47
N PRO A 310 7.82 6.79 -11.90
CA PRO A 310 8.95 6.32 -12.68
C PRO A 310 9.96 5.51 -11.84
N GLY A 311 10.78 4.71 -12.51
CA GLY A 311 11.91 4.01 -11.87
C GLY A 311 11.52 2.94 -10.87
N LYS A 312 10.29 2.44 -10.90
CA LYS A 312 9.75 1.45 -9.98
C LYS A 312 10.70 0.27 -9.79
N ALA A 313 11.07 -0.02 -8.53
CA ALA A 313 12.01 -1.10 -8.21
C ALA A 313 11.53 -2.44 -8.76
N GLY A 314 12.43 -3.18 -9.41
CA GLY A 314 12.14 -4.48 -10.02
C GLY A 314 11.34 -4.44 -11.33
N LEU A 315 11.19 -3.27 -11.98
CA LEU A 315 10.38 -3.10 -13.20
C LEU A 315 10.78 -4.07 -14.32
N HIS A 316 12.07 -4.30 -14.50
CA HIS A 316 12.64 -5.15 -15.56
C HIS A 316 13.09 -6.53 -15.07
N GLU A 317 12.91 -6.85 -13.80
CA GLU A 317 13.28 -8.15 -13.24
C GLU A 317 12.16 -9.18 -13.48
N THR A 318 12.54 -10.45 -13.64
CA THR A 318 11.56 -11.54 -13.61
C THR A 318 11.06 -11.79 -12.17
N ALA A 319 9.90 -12.42 -12.02
CA ALA A 319 9.36 -12.77 -10.71
C ALA A 319 10.31 -13.70 -9.93
N ASP A 320 10.99 -14.64 -10.62
CA ASP A 320 11.98 -15.54 -10.03
C ASP A 320 13.15 -14.77 -9.40
N ILE A 321 13.75 -13.85 -10.17
CA ILE A 321 14.88 -13.04 -9.70
C ILE A 321 14.48 -12.18 -8.51
N THR A 322 13.35 -11.49 -8.61
CA THR A 322 12.84 -10.63 -7.54
C THR A 322 12.54 -11.44 -6.28
N THR A 323 11.90 -12.61 -6.41
CA THR A 323 11.55 -13.49 -5.28
C THR A 323 12.81 -14.04 -4.60
N ALA A 324 13.79 -14.50 -5.37
CA ALA A 324 15.06 -15.00 -4.83
C ALA A 324 15.82 -13.91 -4.05
N LYS A 325 15.92 -12.70 -4.61
CA LYS A 325 16.56 -11.55 -3.94
C LYS A 325 15.87 -11.19 -2.62
N ILE A 326 14.53 -11.15 -2.62
CA ILE A 326 13.75 -10.83 -1.41
C ILE A 326 13.94 -11.88 -0.33
N ARG A 327 13.92 -13.17 -0.69
CA ARG A 327 14.17 -14.26 0.27
C ARG A 327 15.56 -14.16 0.90
N ALA A 328 16.59 -14.01 0.08
CA ALA A 328 17.96 -13.84 0.57
C ALA A 328 18.09 -12.59 1.49
N GLN A 329 17.40 -11.51 1.17
CA GLN A 329 17.40 -10.30 2.00
C GLN A 329 16.72 -10.53 3.36
N ILE A 330 15.59 -11.23 3.41
CA ILE A 330 14.88 -11.57 4.65
C ILE A 330 15.77 -12.46 5.55
N GLU A 331 16.38 -13.49 4.96
CA GLU A 331 17.28 -14.41 5.66
C GLU A 331 18.52 -13.68 6.21
N ALA A 332 19.13 -12.78 5.43
CA ALA A 332 20.26 -11.96 5.85
C ALA A 332 19.94 -11.03 7.04
N LEU A 333 18.67 -10.66 7.23
CA LEU A 333 18.19 -9.91 8.39
C LEU A 333 17.89 -10.80 9.61
N GLY A 334 18.15 -12.11 9.54
CA GLY A 334 17.82 -13.06 10.59
C GLY A 334 16.31 -13.28 10.76
N ARG A 335 15.49 -12.91 9.77
CA ARG A 335 14.05 -13.08 9.80
C ARG A 335 13.60 -14.29 8.99
N THR A 336 12.42 -14.80 9.27
CA THR A 336 11.82 -15.95 8.59
C THR A 336 10.74 -15.53 7.60
N ILE A 337 10.49 -16.38 6.60
CA ILE A 337 9.40 -16.16 5.66
C ILE A 337 8.12 -16.73 6.25
N GLY A 338 7.10 -15.91 6.36
CA GLY A 338 5.80 -16.29 6.90
C GLY A 338 5.08 -17.32 6.04
N VAL A 339 4.42 -18.25 6.71
CA VAL A 339 3.60 -19.29 6.06
C VAL A 339 2.12 -18.92 6.17
N GLY A 340 1.34 -19.29 5.15
CA GLY A 340 -0.09 -19.04 5.12
C GLY A 340 -0.48 -17.59 4.80
N PRO A 341 -1.73 -17.20 5.09
CA PRO A 341 -2.34 -15.97 4.58
C PRO A 341 -1.77 -14.67 5.19
N GLY A 342 -1.04 -14.74 6.31
CA GLY A 342 -0.55 -13.56 7.00
C GLY A 342 -1.68 -12.60 7.39
N THR A 343 -2.76 -13.13 7.95
CA THR A 343 -3.88 -12.33 8.47
C THR A 343 -3.41 -11.46 9.65
N SER A 344 -3.95 -10.26 9.76
CA SER A 344 -3.63 -9.40 10.90
C SER A 344 -4.06 -10.06 12.21
N PRO A 345 -3.21 -10.10 13.27
CA PRO A 345 -3.60 -10.59 14.58
C PRO A 345 -4.85 -9.88 15.16
N ARG A 346 -5.08 -8.62 14.79
CA ARG A 346 -6.26 -7.85 15.19
C ARG A 346 -7.59 -8.52 14.82
N LEU A 347 -7.61 -9.26 13.69
CA LEU A 347 -8.84 -9.92 13.26
C LEU A 347 -9.28 -11.02 14.23
N ALA A 348 -8.34 -11.71 14.87
CA ALA A 348 -8.66 -12.71 15.89
C ALA A 348 -9.31 -12.06 17.12
N HIS A 349 -8.77 -10.93 17.57
CA HIS A 349 -9.32 -10.18 18.73
C HIS A 349 -10.73 -9.63 18.47
N ARG A 350 -11.01 -9.15 17.25
CA ARG A 350 -12.38 -8.67 16.90
C ARG A 350 -13.44 -9.77 16.84
N GLN A 351 -13.06 -11.03 16.75
CA GLN A 351 -14.01 -12.16 16.74
C GLN A 351 -14.33 -12.66 18.14
N GLU A 352 -13.55 -12.21 19.14
CA GLU A 352 -13.73 -12.57 20.56
C GLU A 352 -14.56 -11.52 21.33
N ASP A 353 -14.71 -10.29 20.78
CA ASP A 353 -15.54 -9.19 21.31
C ASP A 353 -16.95 -9.23 20.68
#